data_9bb2ba8fe028e0fd7fb77380f28db9e4
#
_entry.id   9bb2ba8fe028e0fd7fb77380f28db9e4
#
_cell.length_a   1.000
_cell.length_b   1.000
_cell.length_c   1.000
_cell.angle_alpha   90.00
_cell.angle_beta   90.00
_cell.angle_gamma   90.00
#
_symmetry.space_group_name_H-M   'P 1'
#
loop_
_entity.id
_entity.type
_entity.pdbx_description
1 polymer ?
#
loop_
_entity_poly.entity_id
_entity_poly.type
_entity_poly.pdbx_seq_one_letter_code
_entity_poly.pdbx_strand_id
1 'polypeptide(L)'
;MAVCPSFRPERGISYKRYILGLLLRRTTGLVQISDIYSTISTTSAMGSHTTVSPQPHVPSSGVWCPAVTFFHHDTDSLDLASQSKYFAYLSKTGLAGLVILGTNSEAFLLTREERSQLISTARAAVGPDFPLMAGVGAHSTKQTLELAQDAAAAGANYLLVLPPAYFGKATNMNVVKRFFSEVAAKSPLPVVVYNFPGVCNGVDMDSETIAAIARDPASTHANGRSNVVGVKLTCGSVGKITRLAASFAPEDFATFGGQSDFLIGGLAAGSAGCIAAFANVFPKVTARIYALYQKGQIEEAMELQRKAALAESAIKSGIASTKHAVACYSAQLAGIQGAAGNLAPRHPYEEVGEGAKIVIRQVMAEVAEIEKSL
;
A
#
# COMPACT_ATOMS: atom_id res chain seq x y z
N MET A 1 -32.71 2.28 44.29
CA MET A 1 -33.85 3.24 44.39
C MET A 1 -33.26 4.64 44.29
N ALA A 2 -33.39 5.29 43.15
CA ALA A 2 -33.43 6.74 42.98
C ALA A 2 -33.82 6.96 41.51
N VAL A 3 -34.97 7.63 41.33
CA VAL A 3 -35.74 7.79 40.11
C VAL A 3 -35.19 9.01 39.38
N CYS A 4 -35.02 8.87 38.06
CA CYS A 4 -34.68 9.94 37.13
C CYS A 4 -35.96 10.64 36.67
N PRO A 5 -36.04 11.98 36.62
CA PRO A 5 -37.21 12.66 36.08
C PRO A 5 -37.09 12.87 34.56
N SER A 6 -38.19 12.62 33.89
CA SER A 6 -38.51 12.82 32.50
C SER A 6 -38.43 14.28 32.07
N PHE A 7 -37.87 14.56 30.87
CA PHE A 7 -38.00 15.82 30.17
C PHE A 7 -38.85 15.59 28.91
N ARG A 8 -39.93 16.32 28.77
CA ARG A 8 -40.78 16.42 27.56
C ARG A 8 -40.29 17.56 26.66
N PRO A 9 -40.46 17.44 25.35
CA PRO A 9 -40.03 18.48 24.41
C PRO A 9 -41.13 19.54 24.19
N GLU A 10 -40.71 20.81 24.19
CA GLU A 10 -41.50 21.92 23.71
C GLU A 10 -41.21 22.23 22.24
N ARG A 11 -42.28 22.70 21.57
CA ARG A 11 -42.43 22.86 20.12
C ARG A 11 -41.80 24.15 19.59
N GLY A 12 -41.22 24.05 18.43
CA GLY A 12 -41.43 24.90 17.27
C GLY A 12 -40.92 26.33 17.28
N ILE A 13 -39.79 26.56 16.54
CA ILE A 13 -39.62 27.86 15.86
C ILE A 13 -39.08 27.57 14.45
N SER A 14 -39.91 28.04 13.49
CA SER A 14 -39.69 28.04 12.06
C SER A 14 -38.67 29.09 11.65
N TYR A 15 -37.59 28.70 10.99
CA TYR A 15 -36.68 29.63 10.27
C TYR A 15 -37.04 29.63 8.77
N LYS A 16 -37.99 30.47 8.41
CA LYS A 16 -38.13 31.05 7.05
C LYS A 16 -38.11 32.55 7.19
N ARG A 17 -37.37 33.22 6.32
CA ARG A 17 -37.26 34.66 6.06
C ARG A 17 -36.06 35.39 6.70
N TYR A 18 -34.98 35.44 5.90
CA TYR A 18 -34.18 36.69 5.70
C TYR A 18 -33.52 36.62 4.31
N ILE A 19 -34.34 36.93 3.28
CA ILE A 19 -33.85 37.42 2.00
C ILE A 19 -34.92 38.48 1.62
N LEU A 20 -34.55 39.73 1.68
CA LEU A 20 -34.94 40.84 0.78
C LEU A 20 -34.66 42.16 1.44
N GLY A 21 -33.83 42.97 0.82
CA GLY A 21 -33.79 44.39 1.12
C GLY A 21 -32.44 45.05 0.95
N LEU A 22 -31.99 45.25 -0.28
CA LEU A 22 -31.28 46.51 -0.63
C LEU A 22 -31.41 46.73 -2.14
N LEU A 23 -32.40 47.56 -2.45
CA LEU A 23 -32.72 48.05 -3.79
C LEU A 23 -31.98 49.37 -4.06
N LEU A 24 -31.32 49.44 -5.24
CA LEU A 24 -31.23 50.56 -6.17
C LEU A 24 -30.76 51.93 -5.68
N ARG A 25 -29.56 52.33 -6.16
CA ARG A 25 -29.43 53.67 -6.80
C ARG A 25 -28.72 53.51 -8.15
N ARG A 26 -29.38 54.03 -9.18
CA ARG A 26 -28.90 54.21 -10.56
C ARG A 26 -27.84 55.32 -10.59
N THR A 27 -26.76 55.15 -11.35
CA THR A 27 -26.21 56.19 -12.21
C THR A 27 -25.60 55.58 -13.46
N THR A 28 -25.89 56.17 -14.55
CA THR A 28 -25.64 55.93 -15.95
C THR A 28 -24.16 55.78 -16.30
N GLY A 29 -23.84 54.79 -17.14
CA GLY A 29 -22.56 54.63 -17.83
C GLY A 29 -22.51 53.33 -18.60
N LEU A 30 -22.87 53.36 -19.90
CA LEU A 30 -22.64 52.26 -20.83
C LEU A 30 -21.12 52.10 -21.03
N VAL A 31 -20.58 51.00 -20.55
CA VAL A 31 -19.26 50.51 -20.96
C VAL A 31 -19.51 49.19 -21.69
N GLN A 32 -19.05 49.10 -22.92
CA GLN A 32 -19.14 47.89 -23.77
C GLN A 32 -18.38 46.75 -23.14
N ILE A 33 -19.01 45.58 -23.11
CA ILE A 33 -18.51 44.31 -22.52
C ILE A 33 -17.45 43.61 -23.45
N SER A 34 -16.83 44.33 -24.37
CA SER A 34 -15.85 43.75 -25.29
C SER A 34 -14.37 43.85 -24.84
N ASP A 35 -14.04 44.61 -23.78
CA ASP A 35 -12.63 44.90 -23.47
C ASP A 35 -12.10 44.29 -22.17
N ILE A 36 -12.79 43.32 -21.59
CA ILE A 36 -12.34 42.66 -20.34
C ILE A 36 -11.74 41.28 -20.57
N TYR A 37 -11.68 40.78 -21.81
CA TYR A 37 -11.13 39.46 -22.11
C TYR A 37 -9.66 39.41 -22.56
N SER A 38 -8.89 40.48 -22.45
CA SER A 38 -7.53 40.51 -23.01
C SER A 38 -6.39 40.71 -22.02
N THR A 39 -6.60 40.66 -20.70
CA THR A 39 -5.44 40.84 -19.79
C THR A 39 -5.60 40.03 -18.48
N ILE A 40 -5.83 38.76 -18.57
CA ILE A 40 -5.48 37.79 -17.52
C ILE A 40 -4.71 36.66 -18.18
N SER A 41 -3.48 36.96 -18.58
CA SER A 41 -2.47 35.92 -18.80
C SER A 41 -1.89 35.58 -17.41
N THR A 42 -2.64 34.82 -16.64
CA THR A 42 -2.07 34.13 -15.51
C THR A 42 -1.17 33.04 -16.05
N THR A 43 0.14 33.22 -15.91
CA THR A 43 1.12 32.13 -15.91
C THR A 43 0.76 31.15 -14.80
N SER A 44 -0.21 30.29 -15.07
CA SER A 44 -0.38 29.06 -14.33
C SER A 44 0.85 28.21 -14.66
N ALA A 45 1.75 28.07 -13.70
CA ALA A 45 2.76 27.05 -13.74
C ALA A 45 2.01 25.72 -13.83
N MET A 46 1.88 25.20 -15.05
CA MET A 46 1.45 23.83 -15.30
C MET A 46 2.51 22.94 -14.66
N GLY A 47 2.27 22.51 -13.41
CA GLY A 47 2.93 21.33 -12.88
C GLY A 47 2.69 20.23 -13.91
N SER A 48 3.75 19.65 -14.43
CA SER A 48 3.68 18.50 -15.33
C SER A 48 3.02 17.36 -14.56
N HIS A 49 1.70 17.21 -14.71
CA HIS A 49 1.01 16.01 -14.27
C HIS A 49 1.55 14.88 -15.15
N THR A 50 2.45 14.08 -14.59
CA THR A 50 2.90 12.85 -15.22
C THR A 50 1.67 11.96 -15.36
N THR A 51 1.16 11.82 -16.57
CA THR A 51 0.03 10.95 -16.84
C THR A 51 0.46 9.51 -16.58
N VAL A 52 -0.17 8.86 -15.59
CA VAL A 52 0.07 7.46 -15.26
C VAL A 52 -0.46 6.60 -16.41
N SER A 53 0.37 5.67 -16.90
CA SER A 53 -0.06 4.74 -17.95
C SER A 53 -1.14 3.79 -17.43
N PRO A 54 -2.13 3.43 -18.27
CA PRO A 54 -3.13 2.42 -17.92
C PRO A 54 -2.45 1.10 -17.56
N GLN A 55 -2.70 0.63 -16.35
CA GLN A 55 -2.22 -0.67 -15.89
C GLN A 55 -3.30 -1.75 -16.09
N PRO A 56 -2.92 -3.05 -16.16
CA PRO A 56 -3.90 -4.13 -16.13
C PRO A 56 -4.85 -3.98 -14.94
N HIS A 57 -6.11 -4.39 -15.11
CA HIS A 57 -7.10 -4.30 -14.02
C HIS A 57 -6.68 -5.10 -12.79
N VAL A 58 -6.07 -6.28 -13.00
CA VAL A 58 -5.50 -7.13 -11.95
C VAL A 58 -3.98 -6.90 -11.85
N PRO A 59 -3.40 -6.78 -10.66
CA PRO A 59 -1.95 -6.61 -10.50
C PRO A 59 -1.15 -7.74 -11.15
N SER A 60 -0.08 -7.38 -11.84
CA SER A 60 0.80 -8.33 -12.53
C SER A 60 1.40 -9.36 -11.58
N SER A 61 1.49 -10.62 -12.04
CA SER A 61 2.17 -11.69 -11.32
C SER A 61 3.65 -11.38 -11.16
N GLY A 62 4.23 -11.81 -10.02
CA GLY A 62 5.64 -11.60 -9.70
C GLY A 62 5.87 -11.22 -8.24
N VAL A 63 7.05 -10.65 -7.98
CA VAL A 63 7.44 -10.18 -6.66
C VAL A 63 7.18 -8.69 -6.55
N TRP A 64 6.42 -8.29 -5.54
CA TRP A 64 6.16 -6.90 -5.18
C TRP A 64 6.90 -6.56 -3.88
N CYS A 65 7.56 -5.41 -3.85
CA CYS A 65 8.28 -4.94 -2.66
C CYS A 65 7.43 -3.94 -1.88
N PRO A 66 7.05 -4.24 -0.62
CA PRO A 66 6.44 -3.27 0.28
C PRO A 66 7.53 -2.38 0.88
N ALA A 67 7.87 -1.30 0.15
CA ALA A 67 9.03 -0.46 0.41
C ALA A 67 9.01 0.16 1.82
N VAL A 68 10.19 0.22 2.44
CA VAL A 68 10.41 0.91 3.73
C VAL A 68 10.47 2.42 3.54
N THR A 69 10.27 3.18 4.62
CA THR A 69 10.33 4.65 4.64
C THR A 69 11.62 5.14 5.30
N PHE A 70 12.23 6.18 4.73
CA PHE A 70 13.40 6.88 5.26
C PHE A 70 12.97 8.16 5.99
N PHE A 71 13.58 8.42 7.15
CA PHE A 71 13.27 9.60 7.98
C PHE A 71 14.54 10.37 8.34
N HIS A 72 14.42 11.68 8.48
CA HIS A 72 15.37 12.52 9.21
C HIS A 72 14.96 12.51 10.69
N HIS A 73 15.70 11.82 11.54
CA HIS A 73 15.33 11.60 12.94
C HIS A 73 15.46 12.85 13.82
N ASP A 74 16.31 13.81 13.42
CA ASP A 74 16.48 15.10 14.09
C ASP A 74 15.29 16.04 13.90
N THR A 75 14.57 15.93 12.78
CA THR A 75 13.41 16.76 12.44
C THR A 75 12.09 15.97 12.40
N ASP A 76 12.13 14.65 12.59
CA ASP A 76 11.01 13.72 12.43
C ASP A 76 10.25 13.89 11.10
N SER A 77 11.00 14.21 10.04
CA SER A 77 10.45 14.41 8.69
C SER A 77 10.89 13.31 7.73
N LEU A 78 10.20 13.21 6.57
CA LEU A 78 10.57 12.26 5.52
C LEU A 78 11.89 12.65 4.85
N ASP A 79 12.80 11.69 4.67
CA ASP A 79 13.95 11.83 3.77
C ASP A 79 13.55 11.45 2.34
N LEU A 80 12.90 12.37 1.65
CA LEU A 80 12.40 12.15 0.28
C LEU A 80 13.53 11.98 -0.73
N ALA A 81 14.73 12.50 -0.46
CA ALA A 81 15.88 12.36 -1.35
C ALA A 81 16.41 10.93 -1.37
N SER A 82 16.64 10.33 -0.20
CA SER A 82 16.99 8.91 -0.08
C SER A 82 15.86 8.02 -0.56
N GLN A 83 14.62 8.37 -0.24
CA GLN A 83 13.44 7.63 -0.65
C GLN A 83 13.32 7.53 -2.17
N SER A 84 13.53 8.62 -2.90
CA SER A 84 13.49 8.66 -4.37
C SER A 84 14.57 7.75 -4.99
N LYS A 85 15.82 7.82 -4.49
CA LYS A 85 16.90 6.93 -4.93
C LYS A 85 16.56 5.46 -4.71
N TYR A 86 15.97 5.16 -3.56
CA TYR A 86 15.59 3.80 -3.19
C TYR A 86 14.51 3.23 -4.09
N PHE A 87 13.45 3.98 -4.37
CA PHE A 87 12.40 3.59 -5.31
C PHE A 87 12.94 3.37 -6.72
N ALA A 88 13.79 4.29 -7.21
CA ALA A 88 14.43 4.17 -8.52
C ALA A 88 15.36 2.94 -8.61
N TYR A 89 16.04 2.57 -7.53
CA TYR A 89 16.82 1.33 -7.46
C TYR A 89 15.91 0.11 -7.53
N LEU A 90 14.91 0.01 -6.64
CA LEU A 90 14.02 -1.14 -6.58
C LEU A 90 13.30 -1.41 -7.91
N SER A 91 12.89 -0.38 -8.64
CA SER A 91 12.19 -0.54 -9.93
C SER A 91 13.05 -1.20 -11.02
N LYS A 92 14.37 -1.29 -10.84
CA LYS A 92 15.32 -1.86 -11.81
C LYS A 92 15.80 -3.26 -11.45
N THR A 93 15.23 -3.88 -10.40
CA THR A 93 15.73 -5.16 -9.86
C THR A 93 14.90 -6.38 -10.28
N GLY A 94 14.00 -6.23 -11.25
CA GLY A 94 13.13 -7.31 -11.73
C GLY A 94 11.85 -7.51 -10.91
N LEU A 95 11.52 -6.58 -10.02
CA LEU A 95 10.26 -6.57 -9.29
C LEU A 95 9.08 -6.25 -10.21
N ALA A 96 7.92 -6.85 -9.95
CA ALA A 96 6.67 -6.59 -10.67
C ALA A 96 6.02 -5.25 -10.29
N GLY A 97 6.35 -4.71 -9.13
CA GLY A 97 5.83 -3.43 -8.65
C GLY A 97 6.27 -3.10 -7.23
N LEU A 98 5.94 -1.89 -6.78
CA LEU A 98 6.14 -1.47 -5.40
C LEU A 98 4.80 -1.32 -4.67
N VAL A 99 4.81 -1.65 -3.38
CA VAL A 99 3.74 -1.29 -2.45
C VAL A 99 4.24 -0.16 -1.56
N ILE A 100 3.63 1.01 -1.69
CA ILE A 100 3.90 2.18 -0.87
C ILE A 100 2.85 2.22 0.25
N LEU A 101 3.22 2.65 1.44
CA LEU A 101 2.31 2.73 2.60
C LEU A 101 1.75 1.38 3.06
N GLY A 102 2.50 0.29 2.85
CA GLY A 102 2.26 -0.97 3.56
C GLY A 102 2.72 -0.90 5.02
N THR A 103 2.65 -2.02 5.74
CA THR A 103 3.15 -2.13 7.13
C THR A 103 4.65 -1.77 7.21
N ASN A 104 5.45 -2.20 6.23
CA ASN A 104 6.88 -1.89 6.19
C ASN A 104 7.20 -0.41 5.91
N SER A 105 6.26 0.33 5.35
CA SER A 105 6.37 1.79 5.20
C SER A 105 5.98 2.55 6.48
N GLU A 106 5.63 1.85 7.55
CA GLU A 106 5.14 2.46 8.81
C GLU A 106 3.92 3.38 8.58
N ALA A 107 3.01 2.96 7.70
CA ALA A 107 1.92 3.79 7.19
C ALA A 107 1.04 4.42 8.29
N PHE A 108 0.84 3.72 9.42
CA PHE A 108 0.03 4.23 10.53
C PHE A 108 0.75 5.29 11.39
N LEU A 109 2.05 5.52 11.14
CA LEU A 109 2.85 6.56 11.79
C LEU A 109 3.00 7.82 10.93
N LEU A 110 2.40 7.83 9.73
CA LEU A 110 2.52 8.92 8.76
C LEU A 110 1.27 9.80 8.75
N THR A 111 1.46 11.10 8.62
CA THR A 111 0.35 12.03 8.37
C THR A 111 -0.24 11.81 6.99
N ARG A 112 -1.43 12.36 6.72
CA ARG A 112 -2.10 12.26 5.43
C ARG A 112 -1.26 12.88 4.31
N GLU A 113 -0.62 13.99 4.59
CA GLU A 113 0.25 14.74 3.69
C GLU A 113 1.50 13.94 3.35
N GLU A 114 2.18 13.36 4.35
CA GLU A 114 3.36 12.51 4.17
C GLU A 114 3.04 11.28 3.32
N ARG A 115 1.85 10.68 3.50
CA ARG A 115 1.41 9.55 2.69
C ARG A 115 1.30 9.92 1.22
N SER A 116 0.70 11.06 0.90
CA SER A 116 0.60 11.58 -0.48
C SER A 116 1.97 11.91 -1.05
N GLN A 117 2.88 12.51 -0.26
CA GLN A 117 4.25 12.82 -0.68
C GLN A 117 5.04 11.56 -1.04
N LEU A 118 4.92 10.48 -0.25
CA LEU A 118 5.60 9.21 -0.55
C LEU A 118 5.13 8.57 -1.85
N ILE A 119 3.82 8.56 -2.12
CA ILE A 119 3.28 8.01 -3.37
C ILE A 119 3.75 8.85 -4.57
N SER A 120 3.66 10.18 -4.48
CA SER A 120 4.11 11.10 -5.53
C SER A 120 5.61 10.97 -5.79
N THR A 121 6.42 10.84 -4.72
CA THR A 121 7.87 10.61 -4.82
C THR A 121 8.16 9.27 -5.50
N ALA A 122 7.42 8.22 -5.16
CA ALA A 122 7.55 6.92 -5.82
C ALA A 122 7.22 7.03 -7.31
N ARG A 123 6.08 7.66 -7.66
CA ARG A 123 5.67 7.84 -9.06
C ARG A 123 6.71 8.62 -9.87
N ALA A 124 7.24 9.69 -9.31
CA ALA A 124 8.28 10.47 -9.97
C ALA A 124 9.58 9.67 -10.17
N ALA A 125 9.94 8.81 -9.20
CA ALA A 125 11.18 8.03 -9.24
C ALA A 125 11.13 6.85 -10.21
N VAL A 126 9.96 6.19 -10.35
CA VAL A 126 9.84 4.95 -11.16
C VAL A 126 9.24 5.17 -12.55
N GLY A 127 8.75 6.38 -12.84
CA GLY A 127 8.09 6.71 -14.11
C GLY A 127 6.63 6.21 -14.21
N PRO A 128 5.92 6.52 -15.31
CA PRO A 128 4.48 6.28 -15.44
C PRO A 128 4.10 4.79 -15.58
N ASP A 129 4.99 3.97 -16.14
CA ASP A 129 4.69 2.59 -16.54
C ASP A 129 4.90 1.57 -15.43
N PHE A 130 5.70 1.89 -14.41
CA PHE A 130 6.00 0.95 -13.34
C PHE A 130 4.84 0.89 -12.32
N PRO A 131 4.29 -0.31 -11.99
CA PRO A 131 3.10 -0.41 -11.16
C PRO A 131 3.34 -0.01 -9.69
N LEU A 132 2.44 0.81 -9.14
CA LEU A 132 2.41 1.21 -7.74
C LEU A 132 1.09 0.80 -7.09
N MET A 133 1.18 0.13 -5.93
CA MET A 133 0.06 -0.20 -5.06
C MET A 133 0.19 0.64 -3.78
N ALA A 134 -0.86 1.33 -3.35
CA ALA A 134 -0.85 2.17 -2.16
C ALA A 134 -1.64 1.54 -1.01
N GLY A 135 -1.04 1.45 0.17
CA GLY A 135 -1.73 1.06 1.39
C GLY A 135 -2.64 2.19 1.89
N VAL A 136 -3.95 1.93 1.95
CA VAL A 136 -4.95 2.94 2.34
C VAL A 136 -5.89 2.44 3.44
N GLY A 137 -5.64 1.24 4.01
CA GLY A 137 -6.44 0.70 5.10
C GLY A 137 -6.49 1.66 6.29
N ALA A 138 -7.70 1.90 6.81
CA ALA A 138 -7.96 2.71 7.99
C ALA A 138 -9.13 2.10 8.78
N HIS A 139 -9.49 2.72 9.92
CA HIS A 139 -10.49 2.15 10.82
C HIS A 139 -11.93 2.56 10.52
N SER A 140 -12.16 3.38 9.49
CA SER A 140 -13.49 3.70 8.99
C SER A 140 -13.51 3.71 7.46
N THR A 141 -14.68 3.39 6.87
CA THR A 141 -14.91 3.48 5.42
C THR A 141 -14.56 4.87 4.88
N LYS A 142 -14.98 5.93 5.58
CA LYS A 142 -14.71 7.31 5.16
C LYS A 142 -13.22 7.61 5.06
N GLN A 143 -12.44 7.33 6.12
CA GLN A 143 -10.99 7.55 6.11
C GLN A 143 -10.30 6.76 5.00
N THR A 144 -10.68 5.48 4.82
CA THR A 144 -10.13 4.64 3.75
C THR A 144 -10.39 5.22 2.37
N LEU A 145 -11.61 5.74 2.13
CA LEU A 145 -11.96 6.36 0.84
C LEU A 145 -11.26 7.70 0.60
N GLU A 146 -11.07 8.51 1.64
CA GLU A 146 -10.27 9.74 1.55
C GLU A 146 -8.81 9.43 1.18
N LEU A 147 -8.20 8.45 1.85
CA LEU A 147 -6.84 8.00 1.52
C LEU A 147 -6.75 7.35 0.13
N ALA A 148 -7.82 6.69 -0.33
CA ALA A 148 -7.89 6.12 -1.67
C ALA A 148 -7.91 7.21 -2.76
N GLN A 149 -8.66 8.31 -2.53
CA GLN A 149 -8.66 9.46 -3.44
C GLN A 149 -7.28 10.14 -3.49
N ASP A 150 -6.65 10.34 -2.34
CA ASP A 150 -5.30 10.91 -2.26
C ASP A 150 -4.28 10.02 -3.00
N ALA A 151 -4.37 8.69 -2.82
CA ALA A 151 -3.48 7.74 -3.49
C ALA A 151 -3.65 7.75 -5.01
N ALA A 152 -4.89 7.84 -5.50
CA ALA A 152 -5.17 7.97 -6.93
C ALA A 152 -4.60 9.28 -7.49
N ALA A 153 -4.83 10.40 -6.81
CA ALA A 153 -4.30 11.71 -7.20
C ALA A 153 -2.77 11.75 -7.19
N ALA A 154 -2.13 11.02 -6.26
CA ALA A 154 -0.68 10.92 -6.16
C ALA A 154 -0.03 9.92 -7.14
N GLY A 155 -0.83 9.18 -7.93
CA GLY A 155 -0.35 8.32 -9.01
C GLY A 155 -0.23 6.84 -8.70
N ALA A 156 -0.93 6.32 -7.70
CA ALA A 156 -1.08 4.87 -7.48
C ALA A 156 -1.92 4.22 -8.59
N ASN A 157 -1.71 2.92 -8.81
CA ASN A 157 -2.48 2.10 -9.78
C ASN A 157 -3.47 1.18 -9.06
N TYR A 158 -3.13 0.73 -7.86
CA TYR A 158 -3.90 -0.20 -7.03
C TYR A 158 -3.92 0.24 -5.58
N LEU A 159 -4.89 -0.23 -4.83
CA LEU A 159 -4.98 -0.01 -3.38
C LEU A 159 -4.80 -1.31 -2.63
N LEU A 160 -4.03 -1.26 -1.53
CA LEU A 160 -3.89 -2.36 -0.56
C LEU A 160 -4.64 -1.99 0.71
N VAL A 161 -5.66 -2.77 1.08
CA VAL A 161 -6.61 -2.41 2.13
C VAL A 161 -6.65 -3.46 3.23
N LEU A 162 -6.19 -3.09 4.44
CA LEU A 162 -6.42 -3.85 5.67
C LEU A 162 -7.89 -3.69 6.13
N PRO A 163 -8.47 -4.70 6.80
CA PRO A 163 -9.76 -4.52 7.45
C PRO A 163 -9.64 -3.53 8.62
N PRO A 164 -10.75 -2.88 9.06
CA PRO A 164 -10.76 -2.15 10.31
C PRO A 164 -10.43 -3.10 11.45
N ALA A 165 -9.64 -2.64 12.43
CA ALA A 165 -9.14 -3.55 13.47
C ALA A 165 -9.14 -2.96 14.89
N TYR A 166 -9.25 -1.63 15.03
CA TYR A 166 -9.07 -0.97 16.32
C TYR A 166 -10.01 -1.50 17.42
N PHE A 167 -11.27 -1.74 17.09
CA PHE A 167 -12.28 -2.21 18.06
C PHE A 167 -12.27 -3.73 18.32
N GLY A 168 -11.26 -4.45 17.84
CA GLY A 168 -11.01 -5.85 18.15
C GLY A 168 -12.23 -6.74 17.90
N LYS A 169 -12.82 -7.31 18.98
CA LYS A 169 -13.96 -8.25 18.90
C LYS A 169 -15.22 -7.68 18.21
N ALA A 170 -15.41 -6.36 18.16
CA ALA A 170 -16.51 -5.74 17.45
C ALA A 170 -16.33 -5.81 15.91
N THR A 171 -15.11 -6.08 15.44
CA THR A 171 -14.80 -6.28 14.01
C THR A 171 -15.04 -7.73 13.61
N ASN A 172 -16.30 -8.14 13.57
CA ASN A 172 -16.70 -9.45 13.06
C ASN A 172 -16.74 -9.48 11.53
N MET A 173 -16.91 -10.67 10.93
CA MET A 173 -16.87 -10.84 9.47
C MET A 173 -18.00 -10.11 8.73
N ASN A 174 -19.13 -9.80 9.36
CA ASN A 174 -20.16 -8.96 8.73
C ASN A 174 -19.71 -7.50 8.62
N VAL A 175 -19.04 -6.98 9.65
CA VAL A 175 -18.41 -5.64 9.61
C VAL A 175 -17.32 -5.59 8.53
N VAL A 176 -16.48 -6.63 8.44
CA VAL A 176 -15.42 -6.74 7.43
C VAL A 176 -16.01 -6.77 6.02
N LYS A 177 -16.98 -7.64 5.75
CA LYS A 177 -17.63 -7.74 4.43
C LYS A 177 -18.27 -6.42 4.03
N ARG A 178 -19.04 -5.78 4.91
CA ARG A 178 -19.67 -4.48 4.66
C ARG A 178 -18.62 -3.40 4.38
N PHE A 179 -17.54 -3.36 5.15
CA PHE A 179 -16.46 -2.39 4.94
C PHE A 179 -15.86 -2.52 3.53
N PHE A 180 -15.48 -3.74 3.11
CA PHE A 180 -14.90 -3.95 1.78
C PHE A 180 -15.89 -3.70 0.65
N SER A 181 -17.17 -4.07 0.81
CA SER A 181 -18.24 -3.76 -0.14
C SER A 181 -18.35 -2.24 -0.38
N GLU A 182 -18.44 -1.45 0.69
CA GLU A 182 -18.55 0.01 0.61
C GLU A 182 -17.29 0.66 0.04
N VAL A 183 -16.08 0.16 0.42
CA VAL A 183 -14.81 0.67 -0.09
C VAL A 183 -14.67 0.36 -1.57
N ALA A 184 -14.88 -0.88 -1.99
CA ALA A 184 -14.71 -1.29 -3.38
C ALA A 184 -15.71 -0.59 -4.32
N ALA A 185 -16.97 -0.42 -3.87
CA ALA A 185 -17.99 0.26 -4.65
C ALA A 185 -17.67 1.75 -4.95
N LYS A 186 -16.90 2.41 -4.09
CA LYS A 186 -16.61 3.86 -4.17
C LYS A 186 -15.15 4.18 -4.44
N SER A 187 -14.29 3.18 -4.47
CA SER A 187 -12.86 3.36 -4.70
C SER A 187 -12.57 3.81 -6.13
N PRO A 188 -11.69 4.82 -6.33
CA PRO A 188 -11.27 5.26 -7.65
C PRO A 188 -10.32 4.27 -8.35
N LEU A 189 -9.75 3.32 -7.60
CA LEU A 189 -8.75 2.35 -8.09
C LEU A 189 -9.12 0.93 -7.66
N PRO A 190 -8.63 -0.11 -8.37
CA PRO A 190 -8.81 -1.50 -7.98
C PRO A 190 -8.24 -1.81 -6.59
N VAL A 191 -8.96 -2.64 -5.84
CA VAL A 191 -8.70 -2.96 -4.44
C VAL A 191 -8.08 -4.35 -4.31
N VAL A 192 -6.95 -4.44 -3.62
CA VAL A 192 -6.34 -5.69 -3.14
C VAL A 192 -6.60 -5.80 -1.64
N VAL A 193 -7.29 -6.84 -1.22
CA VAL A 193 -7.56 -7.13 0.19
C VAL A 193 -6.26 -7.48 0.90
N TYR A 194 -6.04 -6.97 2.10
CA TYR A 194 -4.85 -7.31 2.89
C TYR A 194 -5.24 -8.08 4.15
N ASN A 195 -4.93 -9.37 4.18
CA ASN A 195 -5.16 -10.23 5.33
C ASN A 195 -3.90 -10.40 6.15
N PHE A 196 -3.80 -9.65 7.25
CA PHE A 196 -2.66 -9.70 8.17
C PHE A 196 -3.15 -9.70 9.63
N PRO A 197 -3.51 -10.86 10.18
CA PRO A 197 -4.02 -10.98 11.56
C PRO A 197 -3.10 -10.36 12.62
N GLY A 198 -1.78 -10.48 12.42
CA GLY A 198 -0.76 -9.98 13.35
C GLY A 198 -0.80 -8.46 13.61
N VAL A 199 -1.34 -7.66 12.66
CA VAL A 199 -1.49 -6.20 12.82
C VAL A 199 -2.94 -5.75 12.87
N CYS A 200 -3.89 -6.70 12.82
CA CYS A 200 -5.32 -6.44 12.81
C CYS A 200 -6.06 -7.05 14.00
N ASN A 201 -5.45 -7.03 15.20
CA ASN A 201 -6.06 -7.58 16.44
C ASN A 201 -6.61 -9.00 16.26
N GLY A 202 -5.92 -9.85 15.47
CA GLY A 202 -6.32 -11.22 15.21
C GLY A 202 -7.47 -11.37 14.19
N VAL A 203 -7.93 -10.30 13.54
CA VAL A 203 -8.91 -10.39 12.45
C VAL A 203 -8.27 -11.15 11.29
N ASP A 204 -8.72 -12.39 11.07
CA ASP A 204 -8.25 -13.30 10.02
C ASP A 204 -9.42 -13.71 9.12
N MET A 205 -9.43 -13.22 7.89
CA MET A 205 -10.43 -13.58 6.88
C MET A 205 -10.12 -14.98 6.33
N ASP A 206 -11.11 -15.87 6.35
CA ASP A 206 -11.03 -17.14 5.64
C ASP A 206 -11.20 -16.94 4.10
N SER A 207 -10.92 -18.01 3.34
CA SER A 207 -11.02 -17.97 1.87
C SER A 207 -12.44 -17.68 1.39
N GLU A 208 -13.43 -18.15 2.12
CA GLU A 208 -14.86 -18.00 1.81
C GLU A 208 -15.29 -16.54 2.01
N THR A 209 -14.83 -15.91 3.08
CA THR A 209 -15.06 -14.46 3.32
C THR A 209 -14.39 -13.61 2.24
N ILE A 210 -13.12 -13.91 1.88
CA ILE A 210 -12.39 -13.20 0.82
C ILE A 210 -13.11 -13.38 -0.53
N ALA A 211 -13.53 -14.60 -0.85
CA ALA A 211 -14.27 -14.89 -2.07
C ALA A 211 -15.64 -14.17 -2.11
N ALA A 212 -16.34 -14.10 -0.98
CA ALA A 212 -17.59 -13.37 -0.88
C ALA A 212 -17.41 -11.85 -1.10
N ILE A 213 -16.33 -11.28 -0.55
CA ILE A 213 -15.96 -9.86 -0.78
C ILE A 213 -15.68 -9.62 -2.27
N ALA A 214 -14.90 -10.49 -2.91
CA ALA A 214 -14.53 -10.33 -4.32
C ALA A 214 -15.71 -10.52 -5.29
N ARG A 215 -16.72 -11.30 -4.90
CA ARG A 215 -17.94 -11.56 -5.71
C ARG A 215 -19.12 -10.64 -5.36
N ASP A 216 -18.92 -9.67 -4.48
CA ASP A 216 -20.02 -8.77 -4.06
C ASP A 216 -20.48 -7.95 -5.27
N PRO A 217 -21.76 -8.04 -5.66
CA PRO A 217 -22.31 -7.26 -6.78
C PRO A 217 -22.16 -5.74 -6.59
N ALA A 218 -22.18 -5.26 -5.34
CA ALA A 218 -21.98 -3.83 -5.04
C ALA A 218 -20.58 -3.34 -5.42
N SER A 219 -19.59 -4.25 -5.49
CA SER A 219 -18.19 -3.96 -5.89
C SER A 219 -17.96 -4.10 -7.39
N THR A 220 -18.99 -4.44 -8.18
CA THR A 220 -18.87 -4.71 -9.60
C THR A 220 -19.13 -3.44 -10.42
N HIS A 221 -18.20 -3.08 -11.30
CA HIS A 221 -18.34 -1.96 -12.22
C HIS A 221 -19.31 -2.25 -13.36
N ALA A 222 -19.72 -1.21 -14.09
CA ALA A 222 -20.61 -1.32 -15.24
C ALA A 222 -20.13 -2.25 -16.37
N ASN A 223 -18.81 -2.52 -16.43
CA ASN A 223 -18.17 -3.48 -17.34
C ASN A 223 -18.30 -4.95 -16.87
N GLY A 224 -18.99 -5.23 -15.78
CA GLY A 224 -19.17 -6.56 -15.20
C GLY A 224 -17.97 -7.09 -14.39
N ARG A 225 -16.88 -6.30 -14.21
CA ARG A 225 -15.69 -6.72 -13.46
C ARG A 225 -15.73 -6.20 -12.03
N SER A 226 -15.37 -7.06 -11.08
CA SER A 226 -15.20 -6.67 -9.68
C SER A 226 -14.06 -5.66 -9.51
N ASN A 227 -14.27 -4.68 -8.64
CA ASN A 227 -13.20 -3.76 -8.21
C ASN A 227 -12.31 -4.35 -7.10
N VAL A 228 -12.64 -5.54 -6.59
CA VAL A 228 -11.77 -6.32 -5.69
C VAL A 228 -11.01 -7.33 -6.53
N VAL A 229 -9.74 -7.03 -6.81
CA VAL A 229 -8.93 -7.69 -7.85
C VAL A 229 -7.84 -8.61 -7.30
N GLY A 230 -7.78 -8.80 -5.99
CA GLY A 230 -6.79 -9.68 -5.40
C GLY A 230 -6.73 -9.63 -3.89
N VAL A 231 -5.79 -10.42 -3.35
CA VAL A 231 -5.51 -10.47 -1.92
C VAL A 231 -4.02 -10.67 -1.64
N LYS A 232 -3.52 -10.01 -0.57
CA LYS A 232 -2.23 -10.30 0.06
C LYS A 232 -2.46 -11.10 1.34
N LEU A 233 -1.86 -12.29 1.44
CA LEU A 233 -2.02 -13.24 2.54
C LEU A 233 -0.78 -13.29 3.43
N THR A 234 -0.64 -12.33 4.36
CA THR A 234 0.45 -12.32 5.36
C THR A 234 0.13 -13.24 6.56
N CYS A 235 -1.03 -13.89 6.58
CA CYS A 235 -1.32 -14.98 7.50
C CYS A 235 -0.51 -16.26 7.23
N GLY A 236 0.20 -16.36 6.08
CA GLY A 236 1.06 -17.50 5.73
C GLY A 236 0.32 -18.79 5.34
N SER A 237 -0.98 -18.73 5.10
CA SER A 237 -1.77 -19.93 4.78
C SER A 237 -1.73 -20.28 3.29
N VAL A 238 -0.90 -21.24 2.90
CA VAL A 238 -0.88 -21.82 1.54
C VAL A 238 -2.23 -22.44 1.18
N GLY A 239 -2.95 -23.06 2.14
CA GLY A 239 -4.29 -23.58 1.91
C GLY A 239 -5.33 -22.52 1.52
N LYS A 240 -5.21 -21.26 2.01
CA LYS A 240 -6.05 -20.16 1.52
C LYS A 240 -5.69 -19.81 0.07
N ILE A 241 -4.39 -19.82 -0.28
CA ILE A 241 -3.95 -19.59 -1.67
C ILE A 241 -4.60 -20.61 -2.59
N THR A 242 -4.49 -21.91 -2.27
CA THR A 242 -5.06 -23.00 -3.08
C THR A 242 -6.56 -22.81 -3.32
N ARG A 243 -7.33 -22.54 -2.25
CA ARG A 243 -8.79 -22.36 -2.37
C ARG A 243 -9.18 -21.14 -3.19
N LEU A 244 -8.46 -20.03 -3.05
CA LEU A 244 -8.73 -18.82 -3.82
C LEU A 244 -8.33 -18.98 -5.29
N ALA A 245 -7.18 -19.59 -5.58
CA ALA A 245 -6.74 -19.94 -6.93
C ALA A 245 -7.72 -20.92 -7.64
N ALA A 246 -8.33 -21.83 -6.89
CA ALA A 246 -9.40 -22.70 -7.41
C ALA A 246 -10.74 -21.97 -7.63
N SER A 247 -10.93 -20.80 -7.01
CA SER A 247 -12.19 -20.06 -7.02
C SER A 247 -12.25 -18.93 -8.05
N PHE A 248 -11.10 -18.44 -8.53
CA PHE A 248 -10.98 -17.30 -9.43
C PHE A 248 -9.98 -17.59 -10.54
N ALA A 249 -10.26 -17.05 -11.73
CA ALA A 249 -9.30 -17.03 -12.82
C ALA A 249 -8.19 -15.96 -12.54
N PRO A 250 -6.94 -16.20 -12.93
CA PRO A 250 -5.83 -15.26 -12.68
C PRO A 250 -6.04 -13.87 -13.30
N GLU A 251 -6.79 -13.78 -14.38
CA GLU A 251 -7.16 -12.53 -15.06
C GLU A 251 -8.18 -11.68 -14.31
N ASP A 252 -8.87 -12.27 -13.32
CA ASP A 252 -9.89 -11.60 -12.52
C ASP A 252 -9.43 -11.33 -11.08
N PHE A 253 -8.53 -12.17 -10.54
CA PHE A 253 -8.14 -12.07 -9.13
C PHE A 253 -6.73 -12.61 -8.87
N ALA A 254 -5.84 -11.76 -8.36
CA ALA A 254 -4.47 -12.13 -8.02
C ALA A 254 -4.34 -12.47 -6.52
N THR A 255 -3.88 -13.68 -6.21
CA THR A 255 -3.60 -14.11 -4.84
C THR A 255 -2.09 -14.04 -4.58
N PHE A 256 -1.65 -13.19 -3.65
CA PHE A 256 -0.24 -13.03 -3.30
C PHE A 256 0.06 -13.60 -1.91
N GLY A 257 1.17 -14.34 -1.79
CA GLY A 257 1.78 -14.63 -0.49
C GLY A 257 2.29 -13.34 0.16
N GLY A 258 2.26 -13.25 1.48
CA GLY A 258 2.72 -12.05 2.22
C GLY A 258 4.17 -12.14 2.70
N GLN A 259 4.87 -13.24 2.39
CA GLN A 259 6.28 -13.51 2.75
C GLN A 259 6.94 -14.24 1.59
N SER A 260 8.28 -14.16 1.47
CA SER A 260 9.01 -14.81 0.39
C SER A 260 9.55 -16.20 0.75
N ASP A 261 9.62 -16.56 2.02
CA ASP A 261 10.13 -17.87 2.47
C ASP A 261 9.27 -19.06 2.03
N PHE A 262 8.03 -18.82 1.63
CA PHE A 262 7.16 -19.83 1.02
C PHE A 262 6.74 -19.49 -0.42
N LEU A 263 7.51 -18.66 -1.14
CA LEU A 263 7.16 -18.19 -2.49
C LEU A 263 6.88 -19.37 -3.44
N ILE A 264 7.78 -20.36 -3.54
CA ILE A 264 7.60 -21.53 -4.42
C ILE A 264 6.38 -22.35 -3.99
N GLY A 265 6.19 -22.59 -2.69
CA GLY A 265 5.00 -23.28 -2.18
C GLY A 265 3.71 -22.54 -2.53
N GLY A 266 3.73 -21.22 -2.48
CA GLY A 266 2.62 -20.38 -2.93
C GLY A 266 2.37 -20.49 -4.44
N LEU A 267 3.42 -20.43 -5.26
CA LEU A 267 3.33 -20.55 -6.73
C LEU A 267 2.78 -21.94 -7.14
N ALA A 268 3.26 -23.00 -6.50
CA ALA A 268 2.75 -24.35 -6.71
C ALA A 268 1.26 -24.51 -6.34
N ALA A 269 0.78 -23.68 -5.39
CA ALA A 269 -0.62 -23.61 -4.98
C ALA A 269 -1.48 -22.65 -5.83
N GLY A 270 -0.90 -21.99 -6.83
CA GLY A 270 -1.58 -21.06 -7.75
C GLY A 270 -1.53 -19.59 -7.34
N SER A 271 -0.55 -19.16 -6.51
CA SER A 271 -0.38 -17.72 -6.25
C SER A 271 0.16 -16.98 -7.47
N ALA A 272 -0.20 -15.71 -7.59
CA ALA A 272 0.39 -14.79 -8.56
C ALA A 272 1.85 -14.40 -8.22
N GLY A 273 2.31 -14.73 -7.01
CA GLY A 273 3.63 -14.37 -6.50
C GLY A 273 3.59 -13.97 -5.03
N CYS A 274 4.42 -13.01 -4.63
CA CYS A 274 4.42 -12.51 -3.26
C CYS A 274 4.56 -10.99 -3.15
N ILE A 275 4.11 -10.47 -2.02
CA ILE A 275 4.34 -9.08 -1.57
C ILE A 275 5.12 -9.18 -0.25
N ALA A 276 6.45 -9.20 -0.29
CA ALA A 276 7.28 -9.64 0.81
C ALA A 276 8.31 -8.60 1.27
N ALA A 277 8.47 -8.46 2.60
CA ALA A 277 9.42 -7.56 3.23
C ALA A 277 10.87 -7.81 2.78
N PHE A 278 11.23 -9.07 2.58
CA PHE A 278 12.58 -9.49 2.17
C PHE A 278 13.03 -8.90 0.83
N ALA A 279 12.08 -8.60 -0.07
CA ALA A 279 12.36 -7.91 -1.33
C ALA A 279 12.89 -6.47 -1.13
N ASN A 280 12.78 -5.88 0.07
CA ASN A 280 13.51 -4.66 0.39
C ASN A 280 15.00 -4.91 0.51
N VAL A 281 15.41 -6.04 1.07
CA VAL A 281 16.81 -6.35 1.36
C VAL A 281 17.52 -6.95 0.15
N PHE A 282 16.90 -7.97 -0.46
CA PHE A 282 17.43 -8.72 -1.59
C PHE A 282 16.39 -8.84 -2.72
N PRO A 283 16.12 -7.74 -3.43
CA PRO A 283 15.09 -7.71 -4.46
C PRO A 283 15.41 -8.61 -5.66
N LYS A 284 16.66 -8.66 -6.13
CA LYS A 284 17.05 -9.46 -7.28
C LYS A 284 17.00 -10.96 -6.98
N VAL A 285 17.46 -11.37 -5.79
CA VAL A 285 17.36 -12.78 -5.34
C VAL A 285 15.90 -13.21 -5.31
N THR A 286 15.01 -12.40 -4.72
CA THR A 286 13.60 -12.75 -4.63
C THR A 286 12.94 -12.81 -6.00
N ALA A 287 13.25 -11.86 -6.89
CA ALA A 287 12.78 -11.87 -8.28
C ALA A 287 13.36 -13.06 -9.07
N ARG A 288 14.62 -13.45 -8.82
CA ARG A 288 15.28 -14.59 -9.46
C ARG A 288 14.59 -15.91 -9.10
N ILE A 289 14.21 -16.13 -7.83
CA ILE A 289 13.46 -17.32 -7.40
C ILE A 289 12.15 -17.44 -8.22
N TYR A 290 11.40 -16.37 -8.33
CA TYR A 290 10.18 -16.31 -9.15
C TYR A 290 10.48 -16.66 -10.62
N ALA A 291 11.48 -16.02 -11.22
CA ALA A 291 11.84 -16.20 -12.62
C ALA A 291 12.30 -17.64 -12.93
N LEU A 292 13.07 -18.25 -12.05
CA LEU A 292 13.51 -19.65 -12.16
C LEU A 292 12.31 -20.61 -12.14
N TYR A 293 11.39 -20.42 -11.19
CA TYR A 293 10.18 -21.21 -11.10
C TYR A 293 9.35 -21.11 -12.38
N GLN A 294 9.13 -19.90 -12.90
CA GLN A 294 8.37 -19.68 -14.14
C GLN A 294 9.01 -20.33 -15.37
N LYS A 295 10.33 -20.52 -15.36
CA LYS A 295 11.08 -21.22 -16.42
C LYS A 295 11.10 -22.74 -16.24
N GLY A 296 10.48 -23.27 -15.19
CA GLY A 296 10.52 -24.71 -14.88
C GLY A 296 11.85 -25.20 -14.27
N GLN A 297 12.77 -24.28 -13.91
CA GLN A 297 14.05 -24.57 -13.27
C GLN A 297 13.85 -24.79 -11.75
N ILE A 298 13.06 -25.80 -11.39
CA ILE A 298 12.50 -25.96 -10.03
C ILE A 298 13.60 -26.26 -9.01
N GLU A 299 14.60 -27.08 -9.36
CA GLU A 299 15.69 -27.46 -8.44
C GLU A 299 16.53 -26.23 -8.08
N GLU A 300 16.94 -25.44 -9.07
CA GLU A 300 17.71 -24.20 -8.87
C GLU A 300 16.90 -23.16 -8.07
N ALA A 301 15.61 -23.00 -8.42
CA ALA A 301 14.69 -22.15 -7.68
C ALA A 301 14.59 -22.56 -6.21
N MET A 302 14.45 -23.84 -5.93
CA MET A 302 14.30 -24.38 -4.58
C MET A 302 15.59 -24.26 -3.76
N GLU A 303 16.75 -24.44 -4.38
CA GLU A 303 18.04 -24.20 -3.71
C GLU A 303 18.17 -22.76 -3.25
N LEU A 304 17.90 -21.80 -4.16
CA LEU A 304 17.94 -20.37 -3.84
C LEU A 304 16.86 -19.98 -2.82
N GLN A 305 15.65 -20.55 -2.92
CA GLN A 305 14.57 -20.36 -1.96
C GLN A 305 14.96 -20.77 -0.53
N ARG A 306 15.65 -21.89 -0.35
CA ARG A 306 16.08 -22.35 0.99
C ARG A 306 17.06 -21.38 1.62
N LYS A 307 18.06 -20.88 0.86
CA LYS A 307 19.00 -19.86 1.31
C LYS A 307 18.30 -18.57 1.67
N ALA A 308 17.39 -18.11 0.80
CA ALA A 308 16.59 -16.91 1.03
C ALA A 308 15.70 -17.03 2.27
N ALA A 309 15.06 -18.17 2.49
CA ALA A 309 14.18 -18.41 3.65
C ALA A 309 14.94 -18.34 4.98
N LEU A 310 16.15 -18.91 5.03
CA LEU A 310 17.03 -18.78 6.21
C LEU A 310 17.42 -17.33 6.47
N ALA A 311 17.81 -16.57 5.43
CA ALA A 311 18.12 -15.16 5.54
C ALA A 311 16.91 -14.30 5.96
N GLU A 312 15.73 -14.56 5.39
CA GLU A 312 14.49 -13.85 5.73
C GLU A 312 14.09 -14.02 7.21
N SER A 313 14.45 -15.15 7.82
CA SER A 313 14.11 -15.42 9.23
C SER A 313 14.64 -14.32 10.17
N ALA A 314 15.79 -13.70 9.85
CA ALA A 314 16.43 -12.67 10.66
C ALA A 314 15.65 -11.34 10.70
N ILE A 315 14.73 -11.08 9.76
CA ILE A 315 13.91 -9.86 9.73
C ILE A 315 12.45 -10.09 10.16
N LYS A 316 12.09 -11.31 10.53
CA LYS A 316 10.70 -11.61 10.97
C LYS A 316 10.34 -11.01 12.34
N SER A 317 11.32 -10.53 13.08
CA SER A 317 11.11 -9.83 14.35
C SER A 317 10.45 -8.45 14.20
N GLY A 318 10.39 -7.88 12.99
CA GLY A 318 9.66 -6.64 12.75
C GLY A 318 10.37 -5.63 11.86
N ILE A 319 9.81 -4.42 11.80
CA ILE A 319 10.25 -3.36 10.90
C ILE A 319 11.68 -2.88 11.19
N ALA A 320 12.06 -2.79 12.46
CA ALA A 320 13.40 -2.37 12.85
C ALA A 320 14.49 -3.27 12.25
N SER A 321 14.30 -4.60 12.32
CA SER A 321 15.22 -5.58 11.71
C SER A 321 15.25 -5.48 10.18
N THR A 322 14.09 -5.28 9.55
CA THR A 322 13.99 -5.07 8.10
C THR A 322 14.76 -3.82 7.69
N LYS A 323 14.54 -2.69 8.36
CA LYS A 323 15.22 -1.42 8.05
C LYS A 323 16.73 -1.48 8.30
N HIS A 324 17.17 -2.16 9.36
CA HIS A 324 18.59 -2.39 9.58
C HIS A 324 19.22 -3.22 8.45
N ALA A 325 18.56 -4.28 8.01
CA ALA A 325 19.06 -5.08 6.88
C ALA A 325 19.09 -4.27 5.58
N VAL A 326 18.08 -3.44 5.31
CA VAL A 326 18.07 -2.51 4.17
C VAL A 326 19.27 -1.56 4.23
N ALA A 327 19.57 -0.98 5.39
CA ALA A 327 20.73 -0.09 5.58
C ALA A 327 22.07 -0.80 5.30
N CYS A 328 22.17 -2.09 5.69
CA CYS A 328 23.38 -2.89 5.46
C CYS A 328 23.60 -3.29 4.00
N TYR A 329 22.52 -3.46 3.21
CA TYR A 329 22.60 -4.10 1.88
C TYR A 329 22.03 -3.22 0.76
N SER A 330 20.73 -3.20 0.58
CA SER A 330 20.10 -2.60 -0.60
C SER A 330 20.19 -1.07 -0.67
N ALA A 331 20.20 -0.37 0.47
CA ALA A 331 20.36 1.09 0.48
C ALA A 331 21.74 1.51 -0.06
N GLN A 332 22.78 0.72 0.22
CA GLN A 332 24.11 0.96 -0.33
C GLN A 332 24.14 0.77 -1.86
N LEU A 333 23.47 -0.28 -2.36
CA LEU A 333 23.31 -0.53 -3.80
C LEU A 333 22.48 0.56 -4.50
N ALA A 334 21.56 1.18 -3.78
CA ALA A 334 20.81 2.35 -4.23
C ALA A 334 21.62 3.67 -4.23
N GLY A 335 22.89 3.63 -3.80
CA GLY A 335 23.76 4.82 -3.70
C GLY A 335 23.36 5.78 -2.56
N ILE A 336 22.77 5.25 -1.49
CA ILE A 336 22.38 6.02 -0.30
C ILE A 336 23.47 5.83 0.75
N GLN A 337 24.28 6.89 0.96
CA GLN A 337 25.30 6.91 2.00
C GLN A 337 24.70 7.28 3.36
N GLY A 338 25.25 6.71 4.44
CA GLY A 338 24.77 6.99 5.79
C GLY A 338 23.35 6.50 6.08
N ALA A 339 22.85 5.55 5.30
CA ALA A 339 21.47 5.03 5.40
C ALA A 339 21.09 4.52 6.80
N ALA A 340 22.05 4.10 7.61
CA ALA A 340 21.80 3.65 8.98
C ALA A 340 21.12 4.73 9.84
N GLY A 341 21.52 6.00 9.68
CA GLY A 341 20.93 7.12 10.40
C GLY A 341 19.49 7.46 9.98
N ASN A 342 19.10 7.14 8.74
CA ASN A 342 17.79 7.50 8.18
C ASN A 342 16.82 6.31 8.07
N LEU A 343 17.25 5.12 8.50
CA LEU A 343 16.48 3.88 8.45
C LEU A 343 16.15 3.31 9.83
N ALA A 344 16.32 4.05 10.92
CA ALA A 344 15.66 3.70 12.17
C ALA A 344 14.13 3.79 12.02
N PRO A 345 13.35 3.01 12.77
CA PRO A 345 11.89 3.21 12.80
C PRO A 345 11.53 4.62 13.25
N ARG A 346 10.38 5.13 12.80
CA ARG A 346 9.86 6.41 13.27
C ARG A 346 9.57 6.35 14.79
N HIS A 347 9.81 7.45 15.50
CA HIS A 347 9.47 7.55 16.91
C HIS A 347 7.98 7.21 17.16
N PRO A 348 7.64 6.54 18.28
CA PRO A 348 8.51 6.19 19.43
C PRO A 348 9.20 4.81 19.31
N TYR A 349 9.24 4.20 18.13
CA TYR A 349 9.81 2.85 17.94
C TYR A 349 11.33 2.90 17.85
N GLU A 350 11.98 1.87 18.40
CA GLU A 350 13.42 1.80 18.56
C GLU A 350 14.08 0.97 17.46
N GLU A 351 15.38 1.18 17.26
CA GLU A 351 16.23 0.33 16.44
C GLU A 351 16.39 -1.06 17.07
N VAL A 352 16.84 -2.01 16.26
CA VAL A 352 17.23 -3.34 16.77
C VAL A 352 18.47 -3.26 17.66
N GLY A 353 18.50 -4.06 18.72
CA GLY A 353 19.68 -4.18 19.58
C GLY A 353 20.88 -4.80 18.85
N GLU A 354 22.09 -4.55 19.38
CA GLU A 354 23.36 -4.96 18.75
C GLU A 354 23.45 -6.47 18.50
N GLY A 355 22.92 -7.31 19.39
CA GLY A 355 22.86 -8.76 19.19
C GLY A 355 22.09 -9.14 17.91
N ALA A 356 20.93 -8.53 17.67
CA ALA A 356 20.15 -8.77 16.46
C ALA A 356 20.86 -8.24 15.21
N LYS A 357 21.54 -7.08 15.28
CA LYS A 357 22.35 -6.54 14.19
C LYS A 357 23.46 -7.51 13.76
N ILE A 358 24.12 -8.18 14.71
CA ILE A 358 25.14 -9.19 14.44
C ILE A 358 24.52 -10.40 13.72
N VAL A 359 23.42 -10.94 14.25
CA VAL A 359 22.71 -12.09 13.67
C VAL A 359 22.27 -11.80 12.24
N ILE A 360 21.67 -10.61 11.98
CA ILE A 360 21.26 -10.20 10.64
C ILE A 360 22.43 -10.26 9.65
N ARG A 361 23.57 -9.68 10.01
CA ARG A 361 24.76 -9.68 9.15
C ARG A 361 25.30 -11.09 8.90
N GLN A 362 25.33 -11.95 9.91
CA GLN A 362 25.82 -13.32 9.77
C GLN A 362 24.93 -14.19 8.90
N VAL A 363 23.62 -14.18 9.17
CA VAL A 363 22.65 -15.06 8.47
C VAL A 363 22.42 -14.63 7.02
N MET A 364 22.58 -13.35 6.72
CA MET A 364 22.36 -12.80 5.39
C MET A 364 23.60 -12.76 4.49
N ALA A 365 24.80 -13.06 5.01
CA ALA A 365 26.07 -12.89 4.28
C ALA A 365 26.10 -13.64 2.94
N GLU A 366 25.69 -14.90 2.91
CA GLU A 366 25.66 -15.72 1.68
C GLU A 366 24.73 -15.13 0.62
N VAL A 367 23.49 -14.77 1.02
CA VAL A 367 22.51 -14.21 0.10
C VAL A 367 22.91 -12.83 -0.40
N ALA A 368 23.65 -12.05 0.41
CA ALA A 368 24.18 -10.77 0.01
C ALA A 368 25.20 -10.88 -1.14
N GLU A 369 26.05 -11.91 -1.12
CA GLU A 369 26.99 -12.15 -2.24
C GLU A 369 26.26 -12.61 -3.51
N ILE A 370 25.20 -13.42 -3.37
CA ILE A 370 24.35 -13.80 -4.50
C ILE A 370 23.66 -12.56 -5.09
N GLU A 371 23.07 -11.70 -4.25
CA GLU A 371 22.39 -10.46 -4.70
C GLU A 371 23.31 -9.56 -5.52
N LYS A 372 24.60 -9.42 -5.12
CA LYS A 372 25.60 -8.62 -5.83
C LYS A 372 25.96 -9.22 -7.19
N SER A 373 25.93 -10.55 -7.32
CA SER A 373 26.29 -11.25 -8.54
C SER A 373 25.20 -11.24 -9.62
N LEU A 374 23.95 -10.94 -9.24
CA LEU A 374 22.79 -10.78 -10.11
C LEU A 374 22.67 -9.35 -10.66
#